data_d1ca7ed7e8494aae12ebc9bb7dbdc4d7
#
_entry.id   d1ca7ed7e8494aae12ebc9bb7dbdc4d7
#
_cell.length_a   1.000
_cell.length_b   1.000
_cell.length_c   1.000
_cell.angle_alpha   90.00
_cell.angle_beta   90.00
_cell.angle_gamma   90.00
#
_symmetry.space_group_name_H-M   'P 1'
#
loop_
_entity.id
_entity.type
_entity.pdbx_description
1 polymer ?
#
loop_
_entity_poly.entity_id
_entity_poly.type
_entity_poly.pdbx_seq_one_letter_code
_entity_poly.pdbx_strand_id
1 'polypeptide(L)'
;MNVFSKLIYDSFWCNPTNLLTSVPEGFNIHKTLQRTLDAKARMFELGKNFDWATAEALAFGTLIREGHRVRLSGQDSKRGTFSNRHSVFIDQETEEPYVPLAHAGDGPNSHATFEVIDSALSEE
;
A
#
# COMPACT_ATOMS: atom_id res chain seq x y z
N MET A 1 -8.75 5.53 -23.58
CA MET A 1 -7.87 6.22 -22.61
C MET A 1 -7.15 7.33 -23.37
N ASN A 2 -7.23 8.58 -22.92
CA ASN A 2 -6.52 9.67 -23.57
C ASN A 2 -5.01 9.63 -23.21
N VAL A 3 -4.17 10.39 -23.95
CA VAL A 3 -2.71 10.41 -23.77
C VAL A 3 -2.33 10.84 -22.35
N PHE A 4 -3.10 11.72 -21.73
CA PHE A 4 -2.87 12.20 -20.37
C PHE A 4 -3.15 11.10 -19.33
N SER A 5 -4.24 10.37 -19.48
CA SER A 5 -4.53 9.19 -18.65
C SER A 5 -3.49 8.10 -18.80
N LYS A 6 -2.96 7.91 -20.01
CA LYS A 6 -1.90 6.93 -20.28
C LYS A 6 -0.57 7.33 -19.67
N LEU A 7 -0.19 8.62 -19.74
CA LEU A 7 1.02 9.15 -19.10
C LEU A 7 0.96 9.06 -17.57
N ILE A 8 -0.19 9.35 -16.98
CA ILE A 8 -0.41 9.13 -15.54
C ILE A 8 -0.35 7.63 -15.25
N TYR A 9 -0.96 6.81 -16.07
CA TYR A 9 -0.94 5.36 -15.94
C TYR A 9 0.50 4.83 -16.04
N ASP A 10 1.23 5.14 -17.10
CA ASP A 10 2.57 4.59 -17.35
C ASP A 10 3.64 5.11 -16.35
N SER A 11 3.58 6.38 -15.96
CA SER A 11 4.54 6.94 -15.00
C SER A 11 4.19 6.66 -13.54
N PHE A 12 2.89 6.47 -13.27
CA PHE A 12 2.36 6.35 -11.93
C PHE A 12 2.12 4.88 -11.51
N TRP A 13 1.66 4.03 -12.45
CA TRP A 13 1.22 2.67 -12.16
C TRP A 13 2.28 1.60 -12.30
N CYS A 14 3.34 1.81 -13.08
CA CYS A 14 4.40 0.82 -13.22
C CYS A 14 5.20 0.56 -11.92
N ASN A 15 5.21 1.50 -11.00
CA ASN A 15 5.96 1.39 -9.75
C ASN A 15 5.07 1.13 -8.53
N PRO A 16 3.96 1.86 -8.30
CA PRO A 16 3.07 1.59 -7.17
C PRO A 16 2.34 0.25 -7.27
N THR A 17 2.04 -0.20 -8.49
CA THR A 17 1.37 -1.50 -8.71
C THR A 17 2.23 -2.64 -8.18
N ASN A 18 3.51 -2.68 -8.55
CA ASN A 18 4.44 -3.68 -8.06
C ASN A 18 4.66 -3.55 -6.55
N LEU A 19 4.75 -2.32 -6.05
CA LEU A 19 4.93 -2.06 -4.63
C LEU A 19 3.77 -2.58 -3.77
N LEU A 20 2.54 -2.37 -4.22
CA LEU A 20 1.33 -2.75 -3.48
C LEU A 20 0.92 -4.22 -3.66
N THR A 21 1.53 -4.93 -4.60
CA THR A 21 1.16 -6.31 -4.95
C THR A 21 2.27 -7.32 -4.77
N SER A 22 3.46 -6.88 -4.34
CA SER A 22 4.60 -7.75 -4.11
C SER A 22 5.12 -7.67 -2.68
N VAL A 23 5.88 -8.68 -2.29
CA VAL A 23 6.60 -8.74 -1.03
C VAL A 23 8.09 -8.99 -1.33
N PRO A 24 9.00 -8.67 -0.39
CA PRO A 24 10.42 -8.97 -0.57
C PRO A 24 10.68 -10.45 -0.81
N GLU A 25 11.77 -10.75 -1.50
CA GLU A 25 12.21 -12.13 -1.69
C GLU A 25 12.47 -12.80 -0.34
N GLY A 26 11.99 -14.03 -0.19
CA GLY A 26 12.12 -14.79 1.06
C GLY A 26 11.11 -14.44 2.15
N PHE A 27 10.19 -13.50 1.88
CA PHE A 27 9.15 -13.11 2.83
C PHE A 27 8.01 -14.13 2.84
N ASN A 28 7.69 -14.67 4.03
CA ASN A 28 6.66 -15.69 4.22
C ASN A 28 5.30 -15.04 4.55
N ILE A 29 4.56 -14.68 3.52
CA ILE A 29 3.24 -14.04 3.69
C ILE A 29 2.14 -15.06 4.02
N HIS A 30 1.20 -14.66 4.86
CA HIS A 30 0.03 -15.48 5.18
C HIS A 30 -0.84 -15.71 3.92
N LYS A 31 -1.34 -16.93 3.74
CA LYS A 31 -2.11 -17.35 2.54
C LYS A 31 -3.30 -16.46 2.22
N THR A 32 -4.01 -15.97 3.25
CA THR A 32 -5.15 -15.06 3.06
C THR A 32 -4.70 -13.71 2.51
N LEU A 33 -3.56 -13.18 2.99
CA LEU A 33 -2.99 -11.94 2.48
C LEU A 33 -2.45 -12.10 1.05
N GLN A 34 -1.88 -13.25 0.72
CA GLN A 34 -1.47 -13.54 -0.65
C GLN A 34 -2.66 -13.45 -1.62
N ARG A 35 -3.80 -14.02 -1.26
CA ARG A 35 -5.03 -13.91 -2.07
C ARG A 35 -5.49 -12.47 -2.24
N THR A 36 -5.33 -11.66 -1.20
CA THR A 36 -5.65 -10.22 -1.27
C THR A 36 -4.72 -9.49 -2.22
N LEU A 37 -3.43 -9.79 -2.20
CA LEU A 37 -2.46 -9.24 -3.14
C LEU A 37 -2.75 -9.66 -4.59
N ASP A 38 -3.08 -10.93 -4.81
CA ASP A 38 -3.45 -11.45 -6.12
C ASP A 38 -4.71 -10.75 -6.66
N ALA A 39 -5.71 -10.50 -5.81
CA ALA A 39 -6.90 -9.75 -6.17
C ALA A 39 -6.59 -8.29 -6.54
N LYS A 40 -5.71 -7.64 -5.79
CA LYS A 40 -5.22 -6.29 -6.12
C LYS A 40 -4.48 -6.26 -7.47
N ALA A 41 -3.61 -7.23 -7.71
CA ALA A 41 -2.91 -7.34 -8.99
C ALA A 41 -3.89 -7.43 -10.17
N ARG A 42 -4.97 -8.20 -10.03
CA ARG A 42 -6.02 -8.28 -11.05
C ARG A 42 -6.77 -6.96 -11.25
N MET A 43 -7.05 -6.20 -10.18
CA MET A 43 -7.65 -4.86 -10.31
C MET A 43 -6.76 -3.93 -11.14
N PHE A 44 -5.45 -3.98 -10.92
CA PHE A 44 -4.48 -3.21 -11.68
C PHE A 44 -4.39 -3.65 -13.15
N GLU A 45 -4.35 -4.95 -13.42
CA GLU A 45 -4.35 -5.49 -14.79
C GLU A 45 -5.59 -5.09 -15.58
N LEU A 46 -6.76 -5.14 -14.95
CA LEU A 46 -8.04 -4.78 -15.58
C LEU A 46 -8.27 -3.27 -15.64
N GLY A 47 -7.60 -2.48 -14.80
CA GLY A 47 -7.78 -1.04 -14.69
C GLY A 47 -9.18 -0.62 -14.23
N LYS A 48 -9.89 -1.49 -13.52
CA LYS A 48 -11.27 -1.24 -13.06
C LYS A 48 -11.61 -2.05 -11.80
N ASN A 49 -12.75 -1.72 -11.21
CA ASN A 49 -13.31 -2.39 -10.03
C ASN A 49 -12.38 -2.30 -8.80
N PHE A 50 -11.70 -1.17 -8.64
CA PHE A 50 -10.89 -0.92 -7.46
C PHE A 50 -11.76 -0.85 -6.22
N ASP A 51 -11.36 -1.59 -5.17
CA ASP A 51 -11.96 -1.45 -3.86
C ASP A 51 -11.45 -0.21 -3.12
N TRP A 52 -12.14 0.17 -2.04
CA TRP A 52 -11.78 1.33 -1.24
C TRP A 52 -10.37 1.24 -0.64
N ALA A 53 -9.96 0.06 -0.18
CA ALA A 53 -8.64 -0.15 0.41
C ALA A 53 -7.53 0.06 -0.62
N THR A 54 -7.71 -0.43 -1.83
CA THR A 54 -6.76 -0.23 -2.92
C THR A 54 -6.70 1.24 -3.36
N ALA A 55 -7.85 1.91 -3.48
CA ALA A 55 -7.91 3.34 -3.79
C ALA A 55 -7.23 4.20 -2.72
N GLU A 56 -7.45 3.89 -1.44
CA GLU A 56 -6.76 4.54 -0.31
C GLU A 56 -5.24 4.37 -0.40
N ALA A 57 -4.77 3.14 -0.61
CA ALA A 57 -3.35 2.85 -0.73
C ALA A 57 -2.69 3.59 -1.91
N LEU A 58 -3.40 3.70 -3.03
CA LEU A 58 -2.95 4.47 -4.18
C LEU A 58 -2.86 5.97 -3.87
N ALA A 59 -3.86 6.52 -3.20
CA ALA A 59 -3.85 7.93 -2.80
C ALA A 59 -2.66 8.24 -1.88
N PHE A 60 -2.39 7.39 -0.88
CA PHE A 60 -1.22 7.54 -0.02
C PHE A 60 0.09 7.40 -0.79
N GLY A 61 0.20 6.40 -1.66
CA GLY A 61 1.37 6.22 -2.51
C GLY A 61 1.65 7.42 -3.42
N THR A 62 0.59 8.05 -3.94
CA THR A 62 0.68 9.30 -4.72
C THR A 62 1.30 10.42 -3.91
N LEU A 63 0.74 10.68 -2.74
CA LEU A 63 1.20 11.76 -1.86
C LEU A 63 2.68 11.58 -1.47
N ILE A 64 3.07 10.35 -1.16
CA ILE A 64 4.46 10.04 -0.80
C ILE A 64 5.39 10.30 -1.98
N ARG A 65 5.02 9.91 -3.19
CA ARG A 65 5.82 10.17 -4.39
C ARG A 65 5.92 11.65 -4.73
N GLU A 66 4.92 12.44 -4.40
CA GLU A 66 4.94 13.90 -4.52
C GLU A 66 5.76 14.59 -3.42
N GLY A 67 6.31 13.85 -2.48
CA GLY A 67 7.15 14.37 -1.41
C GLY A 67 6.41 14.69 -0.12
N HIS A 68 5.14 14.31 -0.02
CA HIS A 68 4.33 14.54 1.19
C HIS A 68 4.51 13.39 2.18
N ARG A 69 4.60 13.73 3.46
CA ARG A 69 4.57 12.73 4.54
C ARG A 69 3.13 12.32 4.81
N VAL A 70 2.90 11.02 4.95
CA VAL A 70 1.59 10.47 5.30
C VAL A 70 1.69 9.75 6.64
N ARG A 71 0.87 10.15 7.58
CA ARG A 71 0.73 9.49 8.88
C ARG A 71 -0.70 9.05 9.09
N LEU A 72 -0.88 7.76 9.29
CA LEU A 72 -2.16 7.14 9.60
C LEU A 72 -2.13 6.63 11.03
N SER A 73 -2.97 7.20 11.89
CA SER A 73 -3.06 6.84 13.30
C SER A 73 -4.51 6.65 13.69
N GLY A 74 -4.78 5.64 14.49
CA GLY A 74 -6.12 5.34 14.99
C GLY A 74 -6.21 3.93 15.53
N GLN A 75 -7.39 3.51 15.92
CA GLN A 75 -7.66 2.14 16.31
C GLN A 75 -7.53 1.21 15.11
N ASP A 76 -6.74 0.14 15.26
CA ASP A 76 -6.54 -0.89 14.23
C ASP A 76 -6.20 -0.31 12.83
N SER A 77 -5.37 0.73 12.80
CA SER A 77 -5.02 1.43 11.56
C SER A 77 -4.17 0.59 10.61
N LYS A 78 -3.35 -0.31 11.15
CA LYS A 78 -2.48 -1.19 10.35
C LYS A 78 -3.26 -2.19 9.52
N ARG A 79 -4.24 -2.83 10.10
CA ARG A 79 -5.09 -3.84 9.45
C ARG A 79 -6.34 -3.23 8.82
N GLY A 80 -6.93 -2.24 9.47
CA GLY A 80 -8.29 -1.77 9.27
C GLY A 80 -9.28 -2.61 10.06
N THR A 81 -10.27 -1.96 10.71
CA THR A 81 -11.25 -2.61 11.59
C THR A 81 -12.00 -3.77 10.90
N PHE A 82 -12.23 -3.66 9.60
CA PHE A 82 -12.88 -4.69 8.78
C PHE A 82 -11.89 -5.59 8.03
N SER A 83 -10.65 -5.68 8.48
CA SER A 83 -9.58 -6.44 7.82
C SER A 83 -9.40 -6.08 6.33
N ASN A 84 -9.53 -4.80 6.02
CA ASN A 84 -9.58 -4.30 4.64
C ASN A 84 -8.29 -3.62 4.19
N ARG A 85 -7.58 -2.94 5.10
CA ARG A 85 -6.40 -2.14 4.73
C ARG A 85 -5.14 -2.96 4.58
N HIS A 86 -4.78 -3.78 5.55
CA HIS A 86 -3.55 -4.57 5.59
C HIS A 86 -2.32 -3.79 5.10
N SER A 87 -2.05 -2.65 5.74
CA SER A 87 -0.91 -1.80 5.37
C SER A 87 0.44 -2.32 5.88
N VAL A 88 0.40 -3.26 6.81
CA VAL A 88 1.57 -3.95 7.35
C VAL A 88 1.40 -5.45 7.17
N PHE A 89 2.39 -6.09 6.55
CA PHE A 89 2.48 -7.55 6.46
C PHE A 89 3.47 -8.07 7.50
N ILE A 90 3.19 -9.21 8.08
CA ILE A 90 4.05 -9.88 9.05
C ILE A 90 4.54 -11.18 8.46
N ASP A 91 5.87 -11.36 8.45
CA ASP A 91 6.47 -12.63 8.05
C ASP A 91 6.05 -13.74 9.01
N GLN A 92 5.61 -14.88 8.49
CA GLN A 92 5.05 -15.95 9.29
C GLN A 92 6.12 -16.78 10.05
N GLU A 93 7.39 -16.65 9.68
CA GLU A 93 8.50 -17.34 10.32
C GLU A 93 9.34 -16.41 11.19
N THR A 94 9.67 -15.24 10.69
CA THR A 94 10.56 -14.28 11.37
C THR A 94 9.81 -13.26 12.22
N GLU A 95 8.49 -13.11 12.02
CA GLU A 95 7.64 -12.08 12.63
C GLU A 95 8.06 -10.64 12.28
N GLU A 96 8.90 -10.47 11.27
CA GLU A 96 9.31 -9.13 10.82
C GLU A 96 8.19 -8.42 10.07
N PRO A 97 7.94 -7.14 10.38
CA PRO A 97 6.94 -6.36 9.67
C PRO A 97 7.49 -5.82 8.35
N TYR A 98 6.66 -5.83 7.32
CA TYR A 98 6.89 -5.18 6.04
C TYR A 98 5.78 -4.20 5.71
N VAL A 99 6.13 -2.96 5.43
CA VAL A 99 5.19 -1.88 5.08
C VAL A 99 5.45 -1.45 3.64
N PRO A 100 4.64 -1.89 2.67
CA PRO A 100 4.86 -1.58 1.26
C PRO A 100 4.96 -0.07 0.98
N LEU A 101 4.05 0.72 1.53
CA LEU A 101 4.02 2.17 1.31
C LEU A 101 5.23 2.92 1.89
N ALA A 102 5.96 2.34 2.84
CA ALA A 102 7.19 2.93 3.35
C ALA A 102 8.28 3.02 2.26
N HIS A 103 8.22 2.16 1.25
CA HIS A 103 9.15 2.13 0.12
C HIS A 103 8.68 2.98 -1.09
N ALA A 104 7.50 3.59 -1.01
CA ALA A 104 6.97 4.43 -2.09
C ALA A 104 7.76 5.73 -2.30
N GLY A 105 8.50 6.16 -1.29
CA GLY A 105 9.32 7.36 -1.30
C GLY A 105 10.76 7.17 -1.82
N ASP A 106 11.13 5.99 -2.31
CA ASP A 106 12.47 5.69 -2.85
C ASP A 106 12.71 6.38 -4.21
N GLY A 107 12.53 7.69 -4.24
CA GLY A 107 12.68 8.54 -5.40
C GLY A 107 13.46 9.82 -5.08
N PRO A 108 13.52 10.78 -6.01
CA PRO A 108 14.24 12.03 -5.83
C PRO A 108 13.73 12.88 -4.63
N ASN A 109 12.59 12.55 -4.07
CA ASN A 109 11.99 13.21 -2.91
C ASN A 109 12.06 12.32 -1.64
N SER A 110 13.25 11.85 -1.30
CA SER A 110 13.55 10.89 -0.22
C SER A 110 13.12 11.30 1.21
N HIS A 111 12.49 12.46 1.39
CA HIS A 111 11.98 12.92 2.68
C HIS A 111 10.53 12.52 2.97
N ALA A 112 9.83 11.99 1.98
CA ALA A 112 8.47 11.51 2.14
C ALA A 112 8.47 10.15 2.82
N THR A 113 7.65 10.01 3.86
CA THR A 113 7.53 8.78 4.63
C THR A 113 6.07 8.40 4.82
N PHE A 114 5.83 7.09 4.90
CA PHE A 114 4.56 6.55 5.35
C PHE A 114 4.71 5.97 6.75
N GLU A 115 3.90 6.45 7.67
CA GLU A 115 3.85 5.98 9.05
C GLU A 115 2.44 5.50 9.38
N VAL A 116 2.32 4.29 9.88
CA VAL A 116 1.05 3.73 10.33
C VAL A 116 1.16 3.25 11.77
N ILE A 117 0.27 3.74 12.62
CA ILE A 117 0.31 3.52 14.07
C ILE A 117 -1.07 3.09 14.56
N ASP A 118 -1.11 1.99 15.30
CA ASP A 118 -2.28 1.64 16.10
C ASP A 118 -2.21 2.40 17.41
N SER A 119 -3.20 3.25 17.65
CA SER A 119 -3.28 4.08 18.85
C SER A 119 -4.40 3.60 19.76
N ALA A 120 -4.08 3.28 20.99
CA ALA A 120 -5.07 2.93 22.02
C ALA A 120 -5.87 4.13 22.52
N LEU A 121 -5.38 5.35 22.28
CA LEU A 121 -6.02 6.60 22.74
C LEU A 121 -7.05 7.18 21.77
N SER A 122 -7.31 6.51 20.66
CA SER A 122 -8.25 6.99 19.63
C SER A 122 -9.69 6.54 19.85
N GLU A 123 -9.99 5.90 20.98
CA GLU A 123 -11.33 5.43 21.34
C GLU A 123 -12.11 6.38 22.27
N GLU A 124 -11.58 7.54 22.61
CA GLU A 124 -12.26 8.55 23.42
C GLU A 124 -13.10 9.52 22.59
#